data_bd1c9dbadebc972357b0df8f9e9fe937
#
_entry.id   bd1c9dbadebc972357b0df8f9e9fe937
#
_cell.length_a   1.000
_cell.length_b   1.000
_cell.length_c   1.000
_cell.angle_alpha   90.00
_cell.angle_beta   90.00
_cell.angle_gamma   90.00
#
_symmetry.space_group_name_H-M   'P 1'
#
loop_
_entity.id
_entity.type
_entity.pdbx_description
1 polymer ?
#
loop_
_entity_poly.entity_id
_entity_poly.type
_entity_poly.pdbx_seq_one_letter_code
_entity_poly.pdbx_strand_id
1 'polypeptide(L)'
;MDEKWYSTSAVRRLRAAVRWYAPTGQAKGWRLWIEGWAASLRDPALREVAGDLDQQWKAELAEVIEEGAAAGEFHCDDPMSVAWRLTALLDGLAVQMTSYAGPLSRATMLQWTEEALARELGIDHEVLTA
;
A
#
# COMPACT_ATOMS: atom_id res chain seq x y z
N MET A 1 -15.14 2.49 8.79
CA MET A 1 -14.56 3.80 8.49
C MET A 1 -15.58 4.88 8.79
N ASP A 2 -15.14 5.98 9.35
CA ASP A 2 -16.04 7.08 9.71
C ASP A 2 -16.36 7.99 8.51
N GLU A 3 -17.26 8.94 8.70
CA GLU A 3 -17.68 9.87 7.65
C GLU A 3 -16.52 10.69 7.08
N LYS A 4 -15.53 11.02 7.92
CA LYS A 4 -14.36 11.78 7.49
C LYS A 4 -13.56 11.06 6.41
N TRP A 5 -13.46 9.75 6.52
CA TRP A 5 -12.75 8.94 5.53
C TRP A 5 -13.39 9.11 4.15
N TYR A 6 -14.70 8.95 4.08
CA TYR A 6 -15.42 9.02 2.80
C TYR A 6 -15.48 10.43 2.21
N SER A 7 -15.46 11.47 3.05
CA SER A 7 -15.49 12.86 2.58
C SER A 7 -14.12 13.38 2.17
N THR A 8 -13.05 12.66 2.49
CA THR A 8 -11.68 13.04 2.16
C THR A 8 -11.37 12.70 0.70
N SER A 9 -10.53 13.51 0.05
CA SER A 9 -10.11 13.25 -1.33
C SER A 9 -9.46 11.86 -1.48
N ALA A 10 -9.50 11.32 -2.70
CA ALA A 10 -8.87 10.04 -3.01
C ALA A 10 -7.36 10.09 -2.75
N VAL A 11 -6.70 11.20 -3.11
CA VAL A 11 -5.26 11.38 -2.86
C VAL A 11 -4.93 11.23 -1.37
N ARG A 12 -5.71 11.86 -0.51
CA ARG A 12 -5.50 11.76 0.95
C ARG A 12 -5.77 10.36 1.48
N ARG A 13 -6.80 9.69 0.96
CA ARG A 13 -7.12 8.31 1.36
C ARG A 13 -6.02 7.34 0.95
N LEU A 14 -5.47 7.51 -0.24
CA LEU A 14 -4.36 6.69 -0.72
C LEU A 14 -3.11 6.88 0.15
N ARG A 15 -2.80 8.12 0.48
CA ARG A 15 -1.67 8.42 1.37
C ARG A 15 -1.87 7.80 2.75
N ALA A 16 -3.08 7.91 3.31
CA ALA A 16 -3.41 7.32 4.60
C ALA A 16 -3.29 5.79 4.55
N ALA A 17 -3.74 5.15 3.47
CA ALA A 17 -3.64 3.70 3.29
C ALA A 17 -2.18 3.24 3.26
N VAL A 18 -1.33 3.95 2.52
CA VAL A 18 0.11 3.67 2.46
C VAL A 18 0.75 3.76 3.85
N ARG A 19 0.42 4.80 4.59
CA ARG A 19 0.96 5.01 5.93
C ARG A 19 0.48 3.96 6.93
N TRP A 20 -0.78 3.54 6.79
CA TRP A 20 -1.34 2.48 7.63
C TRP A 20 -0.68 1.13 7.34
N TYR A 21 -0.41 0.84 6.07
CA TYR A 21 0.18 -0.43 5.64
C TYR A 21 1.65 -0.55 6.05
N ALA A 22 2.40 0.55 6.03
CA ALA A 22 3.83 0.57 6.29
C ALA A 22 4.15 0.15 7.73
N PRO A 23 5.28 -0.57 7.96
CA PRO A 23 5.66 -0.99 9.31
C PRO A 23 5.83 0.18 10.26
N THR A 24 5.42 -0.03 11.51
CA THR A 24 5.61 0.94 12.60
C THR A 24 6.30 0.26 13.77
N GLY A 25 7.08 1.05 14.53
CA GLY A 25 7.75 0.58 15.73
C GLY A 25 8.60 -0.66 15.48
N GLN A 26 8.36 -1.73 16.25
CA GLN A 26 9.13 -2.97 16.14
C GLN A 26 8.62 -3.90 15.02
N ALA A 27 7.65 -3.48 14.26
CA ALA A 27 7.11 -4.21 13.11
C ALA A 27 6.65 -5.65 13.42
N LYS A 28 6.07 -5.87 14.60
CA LYS A 28 5.62 -7.21 15.01
C LYS A 28 4.59 -7.81 14.07
N GLY A 29 3.66 -6.99 13.57
CA GLY A 29 2.66 -7.43 12.61
C GLY A 29 3.30 -7.89 11.30
N TRP A 30 4.33 -7.19 10.86
CA TRP A 30 5.06 -7.55 9.64
C TRP A 30 5.84 -8.84 9.79
N ARG A 31 6.39 -9.12 10.98
CA ARG A 31 7.04 -10.41 11.25
C ARG A 31 6.06 -11.56 11.07
N LEU A 32 4.86 -11.43 11.61
CA LEU A 32 3.81 -12.44 11.47
C LEU A 32 3.41 -12.63 10.01
N TRP A 33 3.29 -11.55 9.25
CA TRP A 33 2.98 -11.61 7.82
C TRP A 33 4.07 -12.36 7.04
N ILE A 34 5.32 -12.05 7.28
CA ILE A 34 6.45 -12.69 6.60
C ILE A 34 6.50 -14.19 6.96
N GLU A 35 6.31 -14.53 8.21
CA GLU A 35 6.24 -15.92 8.66
C GLU A 35 5.05 -16.64 8.03
N GLY A 36 3.90 -15.97 7.94
CA GLY A 36 2.71 -16.50 7.29
C GLY A 36 2.93 -16.75 5.80
N TRP A 37 3.60 -15.86 5.10
CA TRP A 37 3.94 -16.05 3.68
C TRP A 37 4.84 -17.27 3.49
N ALA A 38 5.85 -17.40 4.33
CA ALA A 38 6.74 -18.57 4.27
C ALA A 38 5.98 -19.86 4.54
N ALA A 39 5.10 -19.88 5.54
CA ALA A 39 4.27 -21.04 5.86
C ALA A 39 3.29 -21.37 4.73
N SER A 40 2.74 -20.36 4.05
CA SER A 40 1.77 -20.55 2.97
C SER A 40 2.36 -21.29 1.76
N LEU A 41 3.68 -21.28 1.61
CA LEU A 41 4.35 -22.06 0.55
C LEU A 41 4.13 -23.56 0.70
N ARG A 42 3.81 -24.02 1.90
CA ARG A 42 3.64 -25.44 2.21
C ARG A 42 2.24 -25.79 2.73
N ASP A 43 1.40 -24.79 2.93
CA ASP A 43 0.05 -24.97 3.49
C ASP A 43 -0.97 -24.36 2.52
N PRO A 44 -1.66 -25.17 1.69
CA PRO A 44 -2.62 -24.67 0.72
C PRO A 44 -3.78 -23.87 1.33
N ALA A 45 -4.26 -24.27 2.51
CA ALA A 45 -5.36 -23.56 3.16
C ALA A 45 -4.93 -22.14 3.61
N LEU A 46 -3.74 -22.04 4.19
CA LEU A 46 -3.18 -20.75 4.59
C LEU A 46 -2.89 -19.88 3.38
N ARG A 47 -2.39 -20.47 2.30
CA ARG A 47 -2.10 -19.78 1.05
C ARG A 47 -3.37 -19.15 0.46
N GLU A 48 -4.49 -19.88 0.51
CA GLU A 48 -5.77 -19.36 0.03
C GLU A 48 -6.25 -18.17 0.84
N VAL A 49 -6.19 -18.26 2.17
CA VAL A 49 -6.58 -17.15 3.07
C VAL A 49 -5.70 -15.93 2.84
N ALA A 50 -4.38 -16.12 2.78
CA ALA A 50 -3.44 -15.03 2.55
C ALA A 50 -3.67 -14.36 1.19
N GLY A 51 -3.93 -15.16 0.15
CA GLY A 51 -4.22 -14.65 -1.18
C GLY A 51 -5.51 -13.84 -1.23
N ASP A 52 -6.55 -14.30 -0.54
CA ASP A 52 -7.84 -13.59 -0.47
C ASP A 52 -7.69 -12.23 0.23
N LEU A 53 -6.95 -12.18 1.33
CA LEU A 53 -6.68 -10.93 2.05
C LEU A 53 -5.89 -9.94 1.19
N ASP A 54 -4.89 -10.43 0.48
CA ASP A 54 -4.09 -9.61 -0.42
C ASP A 54 -4.94 -9.04 -1.57
N GLN A 55 -5.78 -9.86 -2.18
CA GLN A 55 -6.68 -9.43 -3.25
C GLN A 55 -7.69 -8.40 -2.76
N GLN A 56 -8.21 -8.57 -1.56
CA GLN A 56 -9.13 -7.62 -0.95
C GLN A 56 -8.46 -6.26 -0.76
N TRP A 57 -7.23 -6.23 -0.25
CA TRP A 57 -6.45 -5.01 -0.09
C TRP A 57 -6.25 -4.29 -1.42
N LYS A 58 -5.84 -5.02 -2.46
CA LYS A 58 -5.62 -4.46 -3.79
C LYS A 58 -6.91 -3.93 -4.41
N ALA A 59 -8.02 -4.64 -4.22
CA ALA A 59 -9.32 -4.20 -4.71
C ALA A 59 -9.76 -2.90 -4.04
N GLU A 60 -9.54 -2.75 -2.75
CA GLU A 60 -9.84 -1.53 -2.01
C GLU A 60 -8.99 -0.35 -2.51
N LEU A 61 -7.70 -0.56 -2.75
CA LEU A 61 -6.83 0.46 -3.34
C LEU A 61 -7.31 0.87 -4.73
N ALA A 62 -7.61 -0.10 -5.58
CA ALA A 62 -8.07 0.15 -6.94
C ALA A 62 -9.38 0.94 -6.94
N GLU A 63 -10.30 0.64 -6.03
CA GLU A 63 -11.56 1.37 -5.88
C GLU A 63 -11.33 2.84 -5.55
N VAL A 64 -10.44 3.13 -4.62
CA VAL A 64 -10.10 4.52 -4.27
C VAL A 64 -9.48 5.24 -5.47
N ILE A 65 -8.60 4.57 -6.22
CA ILE A 65 -7.99 5.13 -7.42
C ILE A 65 -9.06 5.43 -8.48
N GLU A 66 -10.01 4.52 -8.70
CA GLU A 66 -11.12 4.73 -9.64
C GLU A 66 -11.96 5.94 -9.24
N GLU A 67 -12.28 6.07 -7.96
CA GLU A 67 -13.04 7.21 -7.44
C GLU A 67 -12.31 8.53 -7.68
N GLY A 68 -11.01 8.57 -7.42
CA GLY A 68 -10.20 9.77 -7.65
C GLY A 68 -10.12 10.16 -9.11
N ALA A 69 -9.95 9.19 -9.99
CA ALA A 69 -9.94 9.43 -11.44
C ALA A 69 -11.30 9.94 -11.93
N ALA A 70 -12.38 9.34 -11.45
CA ALA A 70 -13.75 9.76 -11.80
C ALA A 70 -14.05 11.18 -11.30
N ALA A 71 -13.48 11.56 -10.14
CA ALA A 71 -13.64 12.89 -9.57
C ALA A 71 -12.71 13.96 -10.19
N GLY A 72 -11.84 13.55 -11.13
CA GLY A 72 -10.92 14.47 -11.78
C GLY A 72 -9.70 14.85 -10.95
N GLU A 73 -9.41 14.15 -9.86
CA GLU A 73 -8.23 14.44 -9.04
C GLU A 73 -6.92 14.07 -9.73
N PHE A 74 -6.95 13.04 -10.55
CA PHE A 74 -5.81 12.54 -11.31
C PHE A 74 -6.31 11.67 -12.47
N HIS A 75 -5.38 11.20 -13.31
CA HIS A 75 -5.69 10.28 -14.40
C HIS A 75 -5.05 8.92 -14.11
N CYS A 76 -5.82 7.85 -14.31
CA CYS A 76 -5.31 6.50 -14.16
C CYS A 76 -6.10 5.53 -15.06
N ASP A 77 -5.44 4.94 -16.06
CA ASP A 77 -6.07 4.03 -17.01
C ASP A 77 -6.33 2.65 -16.44
N ASP A 78 -5.45 2.19 -15.53
CA ASP A 78 -5.53 0.84 -14.97
C ASP A 78 -5.28 0.86 -13.46
N PRO A 79 -6.33 1.15 -12.67
CA PRO A 79 -6.20 1.20 -11.21
C PRO A 79 -5.68 -0.08 -10.57
N MET A 80 -6.08 -1.24 -11.08
CA MET A 80 -5.65 -2.52 -10.51
C MET A 80 -4.14 -2.75 -10.71
N SER A 81 -3.59 -2.38 -11.86
CA SER A 81 -2.13 -2.47 -12.08
C SER A 81 -1.36 -1.57 -11.14
N VAL A 82 -1.86 -0.36 -10.87
CA VAL A 82 -1.27 0.55 -9.90
C VAL A 82 -1.31 -0.07 -8.50
N ALA A 83 -2.44 -0.64 -8.12
CA ALA A 83 -2.59 -1.30 -6.81
C ALA A 83 -1.58 -2.44 -6.65
N TRP A 84 -1.36 -3.25 -7.69
CA TRP A 84 -0.37 -4.33 -7.69
C TRP A 84 1.05 -3.79 -7.50
N ARG A 85 1.44 -2.80 -8.31
CA ARG A 85 2.80 -2.24 -8.24
C ARG A 85 3.07 -1.55 -6.92
N LEU A 86 2.09 -0.80 -6.42
CA LEU A 86 2.22 -0.11 -5.15
C LEU A 86 2.35 -1.11 -3.99
N THR A 87 1.52 -2.15 -3.99
CA THR A 87 1.57 -3.21 -2.97
C THR A 87 2.90 -3.95 -3.01
N ALA A 88 3.39 -4.28 -4.21
CA ALA A 88 4.69 -4.95 -4.36
C ALA A 88 5.83 -4.09 -3.80
N LEU A 89 5.79 -2.79 -4.04
CA LEU A 89 6.80 -1.87 -3.49
C LEU A 89 6.73 -1.82 -1.98
N LEU A 90 5.53 -1.65 -1.42
CA LEU A 90 5.30 -1.63 0.02
C LEU A 90 5.77 -2.92 0.67
N ASP A 91 5.38 -4.07 0.11
CA ASP A 91 5.77 -5.37 0.64
C ASP A 91 7.28 -5.57 0.61
N GLY A 92 7.92 -5.21 -0.50
CA GLY A 92 9.37 -5.34 -0.65
C GLY A 92 10.13 -4.48 0.35
N LEU A 93 9.73 -3.21 0.50
CA LEU A 93 10.36 -2.31 1.45
C LEU A 93 10.13 -2.74 2.90
N ALA A 94 8.91 -3.21 3.21
CA ALA A 94 8.58 -3.70 4.54
C ALA A 94 9.40 -4.94 4.90
N VAL A 95 9.60 -5.86 3.95
CA VAL A 95 10.46 -7.03 4.15
C VAL A 95 11.90 -6.60 4.43
N GLN A 96 12.41 -5.63 3.67
CA GLN A 96 13.76 -5.10 3.90
C GLN A 96 13.92 -4.52 5.30
N MET A 97 12.95 -3.73 5.74
CA MET A 97 12.96 -3.12 7.08
C MET A 97 12.86 -4.15 8.20
N THR A 98 12.05 -5.18 8.00
CA THR A 98 11.74 -6.17 9.04
C THR A 98 12.78 -7.27 9.11
N SER A 99 13.27 -7.75 7.96
CA SER A 99 14.17 -8.90 7.87
C SER A 99 15.63 -8.55 8.07
N TYR A 100 16.01 -7.32 7.79
CA TYR A 100 17.41 -6.88 7.91
C TYR A 100 17.52 -5.75 8.93
N ALA A 101 18.56 -5.79 9.73
CA ALA A 101 18.92 -4.69 10.63
C ALA A 101 19.62 -3.59 9.81
N GLY A 102 18.93 -3.07 8.82
CA GLY A 102 19.48 -2.17 7.83
C GLY A 102 19.15 -0.71 8.07
N PRO A 103 19.68 0.16 7.21
CA PRO A 103 19.52 1.61 7.36
C PRO A 103 18.17 2.15 6.86
N LEU A 104 17.33 1.33 6.27
CA LEU A 104 16.05 1.81 5.72
C LEU A 104 15.10 2.22 6.86
N SER A 105 14.81 3.52 6.95
CA SER A 105 13.86 4.05 7.92
C SER A 105 12.44 4.05 7.37
N ARG A 106 11.46 4.12 8.26
CA ARG A 106 10.07 4.30 7.89
C ARG A 106 9.87 5.59 7.08
N ALA A 107 10.53 6.67 7.48
CA ALA A 107 10.44 7.95 6.78
C ALA A 107 10.90 7.82 5.32
N THR A 108 12.01 7.15 5.08
CA THR A 108 12.53 6.93 3.71
C THR A 108 11.59 6.02 2.91
N MET A 109 11.09 4.95 3.53
CA MET A 109 10.13 4.06 2.89
C MET A 109 8.88 4.81 2.44
N LEU A 110 8.32 5.64 3.33
CA LEU A 110 7.13 6.43 3.01
C LEU A 110 7.41 7.43 1.90
N GLN A 111 8.57 8.11 1.94
CA GLN A 111 8.98 9.03 0.90
C GLN A 111 9.02 8.34 -0.47
N TRP A 112 9.71 7.23 -0.57
CA TRP A 112 9.84 6.49 -1.83
C TRP A 112 8.50 5.97 -2.34
N THR A 113 7.66 5.49 -1.42
CA THR A 113 6.34 4.96 -1.78
C THR A 113 5.42 6.09 -2.26
N GLU A 114 5.43 7.23 -1.58
CA GLU A 114 4.63 8.39 -1.97
C GLU A 114 5.10 8.98 -3.30
N GLU A 115 6.40 9.01 -3.54
CA GLU A 115 6.95 9.42 -4.84
C GLU A 115 6.51 8.48 -5.97
N ALA A 116 6.53 7.17 -5.72
CA ALA A 116 6.05 6.19 -6.69
C ALA A 116 4.56 6.35 -6.96
N LEU A 117 3.77 6.57 -5.93
CA LEU A 117 2.32 6.80 -6.07
C LEU A 117 2.05 8.05 -6.91
N ALA A 118 2.75 9.14 -6.64
CA ALA A 118 2.60 10.38 -7.41
C ALA A 118 2.91 10.15 -8.89
N ARG A 119 3.99 9.41 -9.19
CA ARG A 119 4.32 9.06 -10.58
C ARG A 119 3.25 8.20 -11.25
N GLU A 120 2.72 7.21 -10.53
CA GLU A 120 1.66 6.35 -11.04
C GLU A 120 0.39 7.13 -11.39
N LEU A 121 0.08 8.15 -10.61
CA LEU A 121 -1.12 8.96 -10.79
C LEU A 121 -0.90 10.21 -11.66
N GLY A 122 0.34 10.45 -12.08
CA GLY A 122 0.66 11.61 -12.91
C GLY A 122 0.49 12.95 -12.22
N ILE A 123 0.70 13.01 -10.91
CA ILE A 123 0.61 14.23 -10.12
C ILE A 123 1.95 14.58 -9.49
N ASP A 124 2.12 15.85 -9.11
CA ASP A 124 3.31 16.28 -8.39
C ASP A 124 3.28 15.76 -6.95
N HIS A 125 4.45 15.45 -6.42
CA HIS A 125 4.60 14.97 -5.04
C HIS A 125 3.99 15.96 -4.03
N GLU A 126 4.10 17.26 -4.29
CA GLU A 126 3.52 18.28 -3.43
C GLU A 126 1.99 18.17 -3.34
N VAL A 127 1.32 17.77 -4.42
CA VAL A 127 -0.13 17.57 -4.42
C VAL A 127 -0.49 16.43 -3.47
N LEU A 128 0.30 15.36 -3.48
CA LEU A 128 0.08 14.20 -2.61
C LEU A 128 0.26 14.56 -1.14
N THR A 129 1.25 15.40 -0.83
CA THR A 129 1.63 15.73 0.54
C THR A 129 0.99 17.01 1.09
N ALA A 130 0.18 17.68 0.28
CA ALA A 130 -0.47 18.94 0.66
C ALA A 130 -1.48 18.78 1.81
#